data_7738fcb410d5a847cddeadfcb87cf229
#
_entry.id   7738fcb410d5a847cddeadfcb87cf229
#
_cell.length_a   1.000
_cell.length_b   1.000
_cell.length_c   1.000
_cell.angle_alpha   90.00
_cell.angle_beta   90.00
_cell.angle_gamma   90.00
#
_symmetry.space_group_name_H-M   'P 1'
#
loop_
_entity.id
_entity.type
_entity.pdbx_description
1 polymer ?
#
loop_
_entity_poly.entity_id
_entity_poly.type
_entity_poly.pdbx_seq_one_letter_code
_entity_poly.pdbx_strand_id
1 'polypeptide(L)'
;MQHSIRFGRPVRATVLMIIAWAIGCPPTLAVSAGADAATKTAAGARGVAALGRIEPYGGIVRVAAASTPDAMSGAILSKLLVDRGSDVTAGQLLAEVDTAALARSRIVEAKAELETAKRDATASVSLADEACVLADVAAKRSKRKQDLLGRGLASSEDAEQAKGDADAGVASCKARRASASVAQSRISAAAARVVRCERELERSFVRAPFAGRVIDLQRRPGEIVGMEGVLELARIDQMQ
;
A
#
# COMPACT_ATOMS: atom_id res chain seq x y z
N MET A 1 40.31 -23.11 0.74
CA MET A 1 41.14 -22.05 1.34
C MET A 1 40.36 -21.45 2.50
N GLN A 2 40.75 -21.87 3.69
CA GLN A 2 40.18 -21.39 4.96
C GLN A 2 40.83 -20.05 5.30
N HIS A 3 40.06 -19.08 5.74
CA HIS A 3 40.56 -18.00 6.60
C HIS A 3 39.63 -17.79 7.78
N SER A 4 40.09 -18.30 8.89
CA SER A 4 39.67 -18.08 10.26
C SER A 4 40.22 -16.74 10.73
N ILE A 5 39.36 -15.87 11.32
CA ILE A 5 39.80 -14.75 12.12
C ILE A 5 39.10 -14.74 13.48
N ARG A 6 39.93 -14.68 14.46
CA ARG A 6 39.89 -14.90 15.90
C ARG A 6 38.98 -13.97 16.70
N PHE A 7 38.45 -14.58 17.72
CA PHE A 7 37.93 -14.00 18.98
C PHE A 7 38.95 -13.09 19.72
N GLY A 8 38.43 -12.01 20.27
CA GLY A 8 39.08 -11.20 21.29
C GLY A 8 38.08 -10.81 22.38
N ARG A 9 38.16 -11.44 23.52
CA ARG A 9 37.67 -11.04 24.88
C ARG A 9 38.89 -10.65 25.68
N PRO A 10 38.79 -10.15 26.94
CA PRO A 10 37.88 -9.19 27.63
C PRO A 10 38.73 -8.16 28.44
N VAL A 11 38.09 -7.11 29.00
CA VAL A 11 38.67 -6.44 30.17
C VAL A 11 37.57 -6.13 31.20
N ARG A 12 37.67 -6.80 32.31
CA ARG A 12 37.04 -6.50 33.59
C ARG A 12 37.75 -5.31 34.23
N ALA A 13 37.01 -4.41 34.79
CA ALA A 13 37.54 -3.54 35.88
C ALA A 13 36.42 -3.26 36.89
N THR A 14 36.55 -3.93 37.98
CA THR A 14 35.89 -3.77 39.26
C THR A 14 36.50 -2.56 40.00
N VAL A 15 35.70 -1.62 40.46
CA VAL A 15 36.13 -0.73 41.57
C VAL A 15 34.97 -0.59 42.55
N LEU A 16 35.17 -1.26 43.67
CA LEU A 16 34.47 -1.09 44.92
C LEU A 16 35.11 0.14 45.64
N MET A 17 34.32 1.07 46.14
CA MET A 17 34.77 1.96 47.19
C MET A 17 33.64 2.27 48.17
N ILE A 18 33.73 1.63 49.31
CA ILE A 18 32.99 1.84 50.55
C ILE A 18 33.68 2.99 51.29
N ILE A 19 32.95 4.02 51.72
CA ILE A 19 33.32 4.84 52.84
C ILE A 19 32.07 5.17 53.66
N ALA A 20 32.03 4.62 54.85
CA ALA A 20 31.16 4.97 55.96
C ALA A 20 31.87 5.97 56.87
N TRP A 21 31.16 6.94 57.42
CA TRP A 21 31.42 7.62 58.71
C TRP A 21 30.22 8.51 59.00
N ALA A 22 29.38 8.23 59.98
CA ALA A 22 29.52 8.27 61.44
C ALA A 22 29.15 9.63 62.02
N ILE A 23 28.01 9.63 62.69
CA ILE A 23 27.76 10.19 64.06
C ILE A 23 27.86 11.71 64.26
N GLY A 24 26.72 12.32 64.70
CA GLY A 24 26.66 13.62 65.32
C GLY A 24 25.28 14.05 65.74
N CYS A 25 24.81 13.67 66.90
CA CYS A 25 23.63 14.16 67.65
C CYS A 25 24.10 15.04 68.80
N PRO A 26 23.21 15.77 69.50
CA PRO A 26 22.54 17.07 69.36
C PRO A 26 23.14 18.18 70.25
N PRO A 27 22.55 19.33 70.50
CA PRO A 27 21.72 19.56 71.66
C PRO A 27 20.51 20.54 71.52
N THR A 28 19.49 20.17 72.18
CA THR A 28 18.52 20.81 73.05
C THR A 28 18.47 22.33 73.26
N LEU A 29 17.20 22.80 73.36
CA LEU A 29 16.62 23.84 74.20
C LEU A 29 16.67 25.28 73.68
N ALA A 30 15.50 25.80 73.37
CA ALA A 30 14.96 27.01 74.04
C ALA A 30 13.44 27.09 73.83
N VAL A 31 12.70 26.91 74.86
CA VAL A 31 11.33 27.32 75.05
C VAL A 31 11.29 28.84 75.19
N SER A 32 10.51 29.52 74.34
CA SER A 32 9.98 30.84 74.63
C SER A 32 8.50 30.87 74.42
N ALA A 33 7.77 30.91 75.51
CA ALA A 33 6.36 31.27 75.51
C ALA A 33 6.19 32.73 75.12
N GLY A 34 5.33 33.01 74.23
CA GLY A 34 5.05 34.37 73.81
C GLY A 34 3.79 34.51 73.01
N ALA A 35 2.73 34.94 73.69
CA ALA A 35 1.61 35.74 73.25
C ALA A 35 0.62 35.12 72.26
N ASP A 36 -0.58 34.88 72.82
CA ASP A 36 -1.85 34.80 72.12
C ASP A 36 -2.08 35.99 71.17
N ALA A 37 -1.93 35.76 69.90
CA ALA A 37 -2.58 36.60 68.89
C ALA A 37 -3.69 35.76 68.30
N ALA A 38 -4.91 36.05 68.75
CA ALA A 38 -6.12 35.51 68.14
C ALA A 38 -6.19 35.97 66.67
N THR A 39 -5.57 35.21 65.81
CA THR A 39 -5.75 35.39 64.37
C THR A 39 -7.16 34.90 64.03
N LYS A 40 -8.06 35.86 63.85
CA LYS A 40 -9.35 35.63 63.22
C LYS A 40 -9.09 34.87 61.88
N THR A 41 -9.26 33.56 61.92
CA THR A 41 -9.27 32.75 60.71
C THR A 41 -10.49 33.21 59.92
N ALA A 42 -10.28 34.06 58.92
CA ALA A 42 -11.24 34.29 57.89
C ALA A 42 -11.58 32.91 57.32
N ALA A 43 -12.85 32.50 57.45
CA ALA A 43 -13.36 31.32 56.84
C ALA A 43 -13.28 31.55 55.31
N GLY A 44 -12.09 31.27 54.76
CA GLY A 44 -11.88 31.27 53.31
C GLY A 44 -12.85 30.30 52.68
N ALA A 45 -13.58 30.77 51.72
CA ALA A 45 -14.47 29.95 50.90
C ALA A 45 -13.69 28.68 50.53
N ARG A 46 -14.20 27.53 50.98
CA ARG A 46 -13.63 26.23 50.60
C ARG A 46 -13.82 26.06 49.09
N GLY A 47 -12.82 26.51 48.33
CA GLY A 47 -12.77 26.23 46.91
C GLY A 47 -12.55 24.73 46.73
N VAL A 48 -13.40 24.10 46.00
CA VAL A 48 -13.23 22.73 45.52
C VAL A 48 -12.23 22.79 44.37
N ALA A 49 -11.02 22.32 44.54
CA ALA A 49 -10.07 22.13 43.45
C ALA A 49 -10.43 20.79 42.79
N ALA A 50 -10.76 20.81 41.50
CA ALA A 50 -10.96 19.63 40.68
C ALA A 50 -9.97 19.67 39.53
N LEU A 51 -9.32 18.53 39.28
CA LEU A 51 -8.54 18.31 38.07
C LEU A 51 -9.50 17.87 36.96
N GLY A 52 -9.62 18.68 35.93
CA GLY A 52 -10.34 18.34 34.70
C GLY A 52 -9.35 18.15 33.56
N ARG A 53 -9.66 17.22 32.65
CA ARG A 53 -8.97 17.06 31.38
C ARG A 53 -9.94 17.47 30.28
N ILE A 54 -9.52 18.39 29.44
CA ILE A 54 -10.28 18.75 28.24
C ILE A 54 -9.93 17.75 27.16
N GLU A 55 -10.92 17.05 26.64
CA GLU A 55 -10.75 16.10 25.55
C GLU A 55 -11.56 16.55 24.32
N PRO A 56 -11.03 16.35 23.10
CA PRO A 56 -11.79 16.63 21.89
C PRO A 56 -12.96 15.68 21.77
N TYR A 57 -14.09 16.14 21.24
CA TYR A 57 -15.24 15.29 20.95
C TYR A 57 -14.84 14.19 19.96
N GLY A 58 -15.11 12.92 20.32
CA GLY A 58 -14.65 11.76 19.57
C GLY A 58 -13.24 11.29 19.89
N GLY A 59 -12.55 11.92 20.86
CA GLY A 59 -11.22 11.52 21.31
C GLY A 59 -10.10 11.84 20.31
N ILE A 60 -8.92 11.28 20.60
CA ILE A 60 -7.72 11.39 19.76
C ILE A 60 -7.65 10.14 18.90
N VAL A 61 -7.56 10.31 17.58
CA VAL A 61 -7.44 9.21 16.63
C VAL A 61 -5.98 9.05 16.22
N ARG A 62 -5.44 7.84 16.39
CA ARG A 62 -4.12 7.46 15.89
C ARG A 62 -4.21 7.10 14.42
N VAL A 63 -3.49 7.83 13.59
CA VAL A 63 -3.42 7.59 12.15
C VAL A 63 -2.18 6.74 11.87
N ALA A 64 -2.40 5.54 11.33
CA ALA A 64 -1.34 4.59 11.00
C ALA A 64 -1.21 4.40 9.51
N ALA A 65 -0.05 3.91 9.05
CA ALA A 65 0.11 3.41 7.69
C ALA A 65 -0.69 2.11 7.52
N ALA A 66 -1.30 1.94 6.35
CA ALA A 66 -1.97 0.68 6.04
C ALA A 66 -0.93 -0.45 5.94
N SER A 67 -1.27 -1.61 6.51
CA SER A 67 -0.46 -2.82 6.35
C SER A 67 -0.40 -3.22 4.87
N THR A 68 0.79 -3.42 4.33
CA THR A 68 1.02 -3.94 2.98
C THR A 68 1.75 -5.28 3.06
N PRO A 69 1.60 -6.17 2.06
CA PRO A 69 2.31 -7.45 2.04
C PRO A 69 3.84 -7.30 2.15
N ASP A 70 4.39 -6.20 1.62
CA ASP A 70 5.81 -5.91 1.63
C ASP A 70 6.31 -5.33 2.97
N ALA A 71 5.41 -4.96 3.87
CA ALA A 71 5.70 -4.36 5.17
C ALA A 71 5.18 -5.22 6.33
N MET A 72 5.34 -6.54 6.25
CA MET A 72 4.93 -7.46 7.34
C MET A 72 5.65 -7.17 8.66
N SER A 73 6.87 -6.65 8.60
CA SER A 73 7.68 -6.26 9.76
C SER A 73 7.53 -4.77 10.13
N GLY A 74 6.58 -4.05 9.52
CA GLY A 74 6.42 -2.61 9.61
C GLY A 74 7.04 -1.88 8.41
N ALA A 75 6.40 -0.80 7.96
CA ALA A 75 6.93 0.09 6.93
C ALA A 75 7.81 1.17 7.58
N ILE A 76 8.84 1.63 6.89
CA ILE A 76 9.66 2.76 7.35
C ILE A 76 9.00 4.06 6.88
N LEU A 77 8.85 5.02 7.77
CA LEU A 77 8.37 6.35 7.44
C LEU A 77 9.41 7.05 6.56
N SER A 78 9.11 7.25 5.28
CA SER A 78 10.02 7.89 4.33
C SER A 78 9.95 9.40 4.42
N LYS A 79 8.73 9.95 4.45
CA LYS A 79 8.48 11.40 4.52
C LYS A 79 7.31 11.71 5.45
N LEU A 80 7.44 12.79 6.20
CA LEU A 80 6.39 13.40 6.98
C LEU A 80 6.14 14.81 6.42
N LEU A 81 4.89 15.13 6.09
CA LEU A 81 4.50 16.35 5.37
C LEU A 81 3.76 17.34 6.27
N VAL A 82 3.59 17.01 7.53
CA VAL A 82 2.87 17.82 8.53
C VAL A 82 3.66 17.89 9.83
N ASP A 83 3.46 18.97 10.55
CA ASP A 83 4.08 19.20 11.84
C ASP A 83 3.04 19.12 12.98
N ARG A 84 3.53 18.98 14.22
CA ARG A 84 2.68 19.08 15.40
C ARG A 84 1.99 20.44 15.46
N GLY A 85 0.68 20.44 15.69
CA GLY A 85 -0.13 21.65 15.72
C GLY A 85 -0.69 22.11 14.37
N SER A 86 -0.31 21.45 13.26
CA SER A 86 -0.82 21.75 11.92
C SER A 86 -2.29 21.39 11.79
N ASP A 87 -3.07 22.25 11.14
CA ASP A 87 -4.43 21.94 10.71
C ASP A 87 -4.41 21.18 9.40
N VAL A 88 -5.21 20.12 9.31
CA VAL A 88 -5.29 19.25 8.13
C VAL A 88 -6.73 19.08 7.67
N THR A 89 -6.91 18.90 6.36
CA THR A 89 -8.20 18.61 5.75
C THR A 89 -8.42 17.12 5.56
N ALA A 90 -9.67 16.67 5.48
CA ALA A 90 -9.97 15.27 5.18
C ALA A 90 -9.34 14.82 3.84
N GLY A 91 -8.70 13.65 3.84
CA GLY A 91 -7.99 13.10 2.66
C GLY A 91 -6.60 13.70 2.41
N GLN A 92 -6.18 14.74 3.13
CA GLN A 92 -4.85 15.34 2.99
C GLN A 92 -3.74 14.31 3.23
N LEU A 93 -2.71 14.32 2.39
CA LEU A 93 -1.52 13.47 2.55
C LEU A 93 -0.71 13.97 3.75
N LEU A 94 -0.50 13.09 4.72
CA LEU A 94 0.22 13.38 5.96
C LEU A 94 1.65 12.83 5.93
N ALA A 95 1.79 11.61 5.40
CA ALA A 95 3.07 10.92 5.36
C ALA A 95 3.16 9.91 4.21
N GLU A 96 4.37 9.55 3.84
CA GLU A 96 4.71 8.54 2.84
C GLU A 96 5.64 7.50 3.46
N VAL A 97 5.35 6.21 3.24
CA VAL A 97 6.22 5.11 3.67
C VAL A 97 7.12 4.63 2.53
N ASP A 98 8.20 3.94 2.85
CA ASP A 98 9.25 3.48 1.92
C ASP A 98 8.74 2.53 0.82
N THR A 99 7.69 1.75 1.10
CA THR A 99 7.03 0.86 0.13
C THR A 99 6.46 1.58 -1.09
N ALA A 100 6.24 2.91 -1.01
CA ALA A 100 5.74 3.71 -2.12
C ALA A 100 6.67 3.68 -3.35
N ALA A 101 7.98 3.66 -3.16
CA ALA A 101 8.94 3.60 -4.26
C ALA A 101 8.82 2.27 -5.04
N LEU A 102 8.74 1.16 -4.32
CA LEU A 102 8.54 -0.17 -4.89
C LEU A 102 7.17 -0.28 -5.59
N ALA A 103 6.12 0.21 -4.97
CA ALA A 103 4.77 0.21 -5.56
C ALA A 103 4.71 1.03 -6.87
N ARG A 104 5.41 2.18 -6.96
CA ARG A 104 5.53 2.93 -8.22
C ARG A 104 6.21 2.13 -9.32
N SER A 105 7.29 1.41 -9.02
CA SER A 105 7.97 0.55 -9.99
C SER A 105 7.07 -0.57 -10.50
N ARG A 106 6.27 -1.19 -9.62
CA ARG A 106 5.29 -2.21 -9.99
C ARG A 106 4.19 -1.68 -10.90
N ILE A 107 3.77 -0.42 -10.72
CA ILE A 107 2.80 0.22 -11.63
C ILE A 107 3.39 0.38 -13.02
N VAL A 108 4.65 0.81 -13.13
CA VAL A 108 5.34 0.95 -14.43
C VAL A 108 5.43 -0.40 -15.13
N GLU A 109 5.82 -1.45 -14.42
CA GLU A 109 5.86 -2.82 -14.92
C GLU A 109 4.47 -3.30 -15.39
N ALA A 110 3.44 -3.15 -14.57
CA ALA A 110 2.09 -3.57 -14.91
C ALA A 110 1.53 -2.81 -16.12
N LYS A 111 1.86 -1.52 -16.28
CA LYS A 111 1.49 -0.73 -17.46
C LYS A 111 2.22 -1.22 -18.73
N ALA A 112 3.49 -1.59 -18.63
CA ALA A 112 4.22 -2.18 -19.76
C ALA A 112 3.63 -3.52 -20.17
N GLU A 113 3.23 -4.38 -19.22
CA GLU A 113 2.53 -5.63 -19.51
C GLU A 113 1.17 -5.38 -20.19
N LEU A 114 0.40 -4.38 -19.76
CA LEU A 114 -0.85 -4.01 -20.41
C LEU A 114 -0.63 -3.59 -21.86
N GLU A 115 0.40 -2.79 -22.15
CA GLU A 115 0.73 -2.39 -23.53
C GLU A 115 1.17 -3.58 -24.37
N THR A 116 1.92 -4.52 -23.81
CA THR A 116 2.29 -5.77 -24.48
C THR A 116 1.04 -6.59 -24.81
N ALA A 117 0.12 -6.78 -23.85
CA ALA A 117 -1.12 -7.50 -24.07
C ALA A 117 -2.00 -6.86 -25.17
N LYS A 118 -2.04 -5.53 -25.26
CA LYS A 118 -2.76 -4.82 -26.32
C LYS A 118 -2.15 -5.09 -27.71
N ARG A 119 -0.82 -5.07 -27.82
CA ARG A 119 -0.12 -5.37 -29.08
C ARG A 119 -0.32 -6.82 -29.50
N ASP A 120 -0.25 -7.77 -28.56
CA ASP A 120 -0.51 -9.18 -28.82
C ASP A 120 -1.95 -9.42 -29.28
N ALA A 121 -2.93 -8.73 -28.70
CA ALA A 121 -4.31 -8.82 -29.11
C ALA A 121 -4.50 -8.27 -30.54
N THR A 122 -3.87 -7.14 -30.88
CA THR A 122 -3.91 -6.57 -32.24
C THR A 122 -3.31 -7.55 -33.25
N ALA A 123 -2.15 -8.14 -32.95
CA ALA A 123 -1.51 -9.14 -33.81
C ALA A 123 -2.41 -10.38 -33.97
N SER A 124 -3.02 -10.86 -32.88
CA SER A 124 -3.93 -12.01 -32.91
C SER A 124 -5.19 -11.75 -33.74
N VAL A 125 -5.75 -10.53 -33.74
CA VAL A 125 -6.87 -10.12 -34.58
C VAL A 125 -6.43 -10.14 -36.04
N SER A 126 -5.29 -9.56 -36.39
CA SER A 126 -4.78 -9.55 -37.77
C SER A 126 -4.58 -10.97 -38.32
N LEU A 127 -4.04 -11.89 -37.51
CA LEU A 127 -3.90 -13.30 -37.88
C LEU A 127 -5.24 -14.01 -38.05
N ALA A 128 -6.25 -13.62 -37.27
CA ALA A 128 -7.61 -14.14 -37.42
C ALA A 128 -8.26 -13.65 -38.73
N ASP A 129 -8.07 -12.37 -39.05
CA ASP A 129 -8.58 -11.78 -40.28
C ASP A 129 -7.93 -12.42 -41.52
N GLU A 130 -6.62 -12.63 -41.52
CA GLU A 130 -5.90 -13.36 -42.57
C GLU A 130 -6.48 -14.75 -42.78
N ALA A 131 -6.61 -15.54 -41.67
CA ALA A 131 -7.13 -16.90 -41.78
C ALA A 131 -8.59 -16.92 -42.30
N CYS A 132 -9.41 -15.94 -41.96
CA CYS A 132 -10.79 -15.83 -42.43
C CYS A 132 -10.85 -15.43 -43.88
N VAL A 133 -9.98 -14.55 -44.38
CA VAL A 133 -9.86 -14.23 -45.81
C VAL A 133 -9.45 -15.46 -46.61
N LEU A 134 -8.47 -16.23 -46.12
CA LEU A 134 -8.07 -17.49 -46.80
C LEU A 134 -9.19 -18.52 -46.83
N ALA A 135 -9.96 -18.64 -45.76
CA ALA A 135 -11.14 -19.49 -45.69
C ALA A 135 -12.22 -19.09 -46.74
N ASP A 136 -12.46 -17.77 -46.87
CA ASP A 136 -13.42 -17.26 -47.89
C ASP A 136 -12.94 -17.54 -49.31
N VAL A 137 -11.66 -17.39 -49.59
CA VAL A 137 -11.07 -17.77 -50.90
C VAL A 137 -11.25 -19.26 -51.18
N ALA A 138 -10.94 -20.12 -50.17
CA ALA A 138 -11.11 -21.59 -50.31
C ALA A 138 -12.59 -21.96 -50.53
N ALA A 139 -13.52 -21.32 -49.81
CA ALA A 139 -14.96 -21.54 -50.00
C ALA A 139 -15.44 -21.16 -51.41
N LYS A 140 -14.98 -20.04 -51.95
CA LYS A 140 -15.29 -19.62 -53.34
C LYS A 140 -14.69 -20.57 -54.34
N ARG A 141 -13.47 -21.12 -54.10
CA ARG A 141 -12.86 -22.15 -54.96
C ARG A 141 -13.68 -23.44 -54.94
N SER A 142 -14.06 -23.91 -53.75
CA SER A 142 -14.92 -25.10 -53.59
C SER A 142 -16.22 -24.97 -54.34
N LYS A 143 -16.92 -23.85 -54.17
CA LYS A 143 -18.18 -23.59 -54.91
C LYS A 143 -18.00 -23.65 -56.42
N ARG A 144 -16.95 -23.02 -56.97
CA ARG A 144 -16.67 -23.09 -58.43
C ARG A 144 -16.39 -24.51 -58.88
N LYS A 145 -15.63 -25.32 -58.12
CA LYS A 145 -15.34 -26.73 -58.46
C LYS A 145 -16.62 -27.59 -58.42
N GLN A 146 -17.52 -27.37 -57.47
CA GLN A 146 -18.83 -28.06 -57.41
C GLN A 146 -19.69 -27.68 -58.56
N ASP A 147 -19.73 -26.41 -58.96
CA ASP A 147 -20.52 -25.96 -60.19
C ASP A 147 -19.99 -26.58 -61.48
N LEU A 148 -18.65 -26.73 -61.60
CA LEU A 148 -18.00 -27.38 -62.71
C LEU A 148 -18.27 -28.89 -62.72
N LEU A 149 -18.28 -29.56 -61.59
CA LEU A 149 -18.66 -30.98 -61.49
C LEU A 149 -20.07 -31.19 -61.89
N GLY A 150 -21.04 -30.35 -61.50
CA GLY A 150 -22.44 -30.44 -61.95
C GLY A 150 -22.65 -30.27 -63.47
N ARG A 151 -21.63 -29.67 -64.14
CA ARG A 151 -21.62 -29.53 -65.62
C ARG A 151 -20.77 -30.61 -66.30
N GLY A 152 -20.23 -31.59 -65.57
CA GLY A 152 -19.33 -32.61 -66.07
C GLY A 152 -17.95 -32.17 -66.53
N LEU A 153 -17.52 -30.96 -66.03
CA LEU A 153 -16.24 -30.32 -66.42
C LEU A 153 -15.16 -30.44 -65.35
N ALA A 154 -15.41 -31.13 -64.20
CA ALA A 154 -14.46 -31.41 -63.14
C ALA A 154 -14.67 -32.86 -62.66
N SER A 155 -13.60 -33.41 -61.97
CA SER A 155 -13.70 -34.71 -61.31
C SER A 155 -14.38 -34.59 -59.95
N SER A 156 -14.98 -35.68 -59.45
CA SER A 156 -15.52 -35.75 -58.11
C SER A 156 -14.41 -35.54 -57.03
N GLU A 157 -13.23 -36.14 -57.27
CA GLU A 157 -12.06 -36.01 -56.39
C GLU A 157 -11.62 -34.56 -56.24
N ASP A 158 -11.52 -33.79 -57.35
CA ASP A 158 -11.19 -32.37 -57.31
C ASP A 158 -12.21 -31.53 -56.53
N ALA A 159 -13.51 -31.87 -56.64
CA ALA A 159 -14.56 -31.14 -55.93
C ALA A 159 -14.59 -31.48 -54.44
N GLU A 160 -14.34 -32.76 -54.09
CA GLU A 160 -14.22 -33.21 -52.68
C GLU A 160 -12.97 -32.63 -52.01
N GLN A 161 -11.82 -32.62 -52.69
CA GLN A 161 -10.61 -31.99 -52.20
C GLN A 161 -10.83 -30.49 -51.93
N ALA A 162 -11.41 -29.76 -52.87
CA ALA A 162 -11.69 -28.35 -52.73
C ALA A 162 -12.69 -28.06 -51.59
N LYS A 163 -13.62 -28.97 -51.32
CA LYS A 163 -14.52 -28.89 -50.18
C LYS A 163 -13.77 -29.10 -48.85
N GLY A 164 -12.90 -30.12 -48.78
CA GLY A 164 -12.07 -30.38 -47.61
C GLY A 164 -11.19 -29.20 -47.28
N ASP A 165 -10.56 -28.58 -48.30
CA ASP A 165 -9.74 -27.35 -48.10
C ASP A 165 -10.59 -26.20 -47.57
N ALA A 166 -11.81 -26.00 -48.01
CA ALA A 166 -12.72 -24.97 -47.56
C ALA A 166 -13.14 -25.21 -46.08
N ASP A 167 -13.48 -26.45 -45.75
CA ASP A 167 -13.88 -26.83 -44.39
C ASP A 167 -12.72 -26.66 -43.42
N ALA A 168 -11.48 -27.04 -43.81
CA ALA A 168 -10.28 -26.80 -43.03
C ALA A 168 -9.98 -25.30 -42.84
N GLY A 169 -10.19 -24.50 -43.89
CA GLY A 169 -10.07 -23.04 -43.84
C GLY A 169 -11.04 -22.42 -42.81
N VAL A 170 -12.31 -22.82 -42.84
CA VAL A 170 -13.33 -22.36 -41.88
C VAL A 170 -12.95 -22.74 -40.44
N ALA A 171 -12.44 -23.96 -40.21
CA ALA A 171 -11.99 -24.40 -38.91
C ALA A 171 -10.80 -23.56 -38.42
N SER A 172 -9.82 -23.27 -39.29
CA SER A 172 -8.69 -22.41 -39.00
C SER A 172 -9.11 -20.97 -38.63
N CYS A 173 -10.02 -20.34 -39.41
CA CYS A 173 -10.58 -19.03 -39.09
C CYS A 173 -11.24 -19.02 -37.72
N LYS A 174 -12.06 -20.01 -37.37
CA LYS A 174 -12.70 -20.14 -36.07
C LYS A 174 -11.66 -20.26 -34.94
N ALA A 175 -10.62 -21.07 -35.10
CA ALA A 175 -9.57 -21.26 -34.11
C ALA A 175 -8.78 -19.97 -33.88
N ARG A 176 -8.45 -19.22 -34.95
CA ARG A 176 -7.76 -17.93 -34.84
C ARG A 176 -8.62 -16.86 -34.18
N ARG A 177 -9.92 -16.79 -34.46
CA ARG A 177 -10.85 -15.90 -33.77
C ARG A 177 -10.98 -16.23 -32.30
N ALA A 178 -11.00 -17.50 -31.93
CA ALA A 178 -10.96 -17.90 -30.50
C ALA A 178 -9.67 -17.46 -29.83
N SER A 179 -8.50 -17.61 -30.50
CA SER A 179 -7.23 -17.12 -30.00
C SER A 179 -7.22 -15.60 -29.80
N ALA A 180 -7.77 -14.84 -30.73
CA ALA A 180 -7.92 -13.38 -30.62
C ALA A 180 -8.83 -12.99 -29.43
N SER A 181 -9.91 -13.73 -29.19
CA SER A 181 -10.77 -13.52 -28.02
C SER A 181 -10.03 -13.76 -26.70
N VAL A 182 -9.18 -14.80 -26.63
CA VAL A 182 -8.32 -15.04 -25.46
C VAL A 182 -7.33 -13.90 -25.26
N ALA A 183 -6.69 -13.41 -26.33
CA ALA A 183 -5.78 -12.27 -26.26
C ALA A 183 -6.50 -11.01 -25.78
N GLN A 184 -7.74 -10.77 -26.20
CA GLN A 184 -8.57 -9.67 -25.71
C GLN A 184 -8.86 -9.80 -24.20
N SER A 185 -9.10 -11.00 -23.71
CA SER A 185 -9.31 -11.25 -22.27
C SER A 185 -8.04 -10.99 -21.44
N ARG A 186 -6.84 -11.20 -22.03
CA ARG A 186 -5.56 -10.87 -21.38
C ARG A 186 -5.40 -9.37 -21.14
N ILE A 187 -5.92 -8.52 -22.04
CA ILE A 187 -5.93 -7.06 -21.81
C ILE A 187 -6.71 -6.72 -20.53
N SER A 188 -7.88 -7.33 -20.35
CA SER A 188 -8.69 -7.08 -19.14
C SER A 188 -7.97 -7.53 -17.87
N ALA A 189 -7.30 -8.67 -17.91
CA ALA A 189 -6.52 -9.18 -16.79
C ALA A 189 -5.31 -8.24 -16.46
N ALA A 190 -4.59 -7.80 -17.49
CA ALA A 190 -3.47 -6.86 -17.31
C ALA A 190 -3.96 -5.49 -16.79
N ALA A 191 -5.10 -4.99 -17.28
CA ALA A 191 -5.70 -3.75 -16.76
C ALA A 191 -6.09 -3.86 -15.28
N ALA A 192 -6.68 -4.99 -14.88
CA ALA A 192 -6.99 -5.26 -13.48
C ALA A 192 -5.73 -5.30 -12.60
N ARG A 193 -4.60 -5.81 -13.13
CA ARG A 193 -3.30 -5.79 -12.43
C ARG A 193 -2.80 -4.37 -12.20
N VAL A 194 -2.92 -3.47 -13.19
CA VAL A 194 -2.58 -2.04 -13.03
C VAL A 194 -3.38 -1.43 -11.90
N VAL A 195 -4.70 -1.61 -11.89
CA VAL A 195 -5.58 -1.09 -10.83
C VAL A 195 -5.19 -1.63 -9.45
N ARG A 196 -4.84 -2.91 -9.36
CA ARG A 196 -4.36 -3.49 -8.09
C ARG A 196 -3.07 -2.81 -7.61
N CYS A 197 -2.07 -2.63 -8.48
CA CYS A 197 -0.83 -1.97 -8.12
C CYS A 197 -1.04 -0.49 -7.72
N GLU A 198 -1.99 0.21 -8.35
CA GLU A 198 -2.37 1.58 -7.98
C GLU A 198 -3.01 1.63 -6.58
N ARG A 199 -3.84 0.63 -6.23
CA ARG A 199 -4.38 0.50 -4.88
C ARG A 199 -3.32 0.16 -3.83
N GLU A 200 -2.32 -0.65 -4.18
CA GLU A 200 -1.17 -0.93 -3.32
C GLU A 200 -0.34 0.33 -3.07
N LEU A 201 -0.10 1.16 -4.08
CA LEU A 201 0.55 2.46 -3.92
C LEU A 201 -0.23 3.38 -2.98
N GLU A 202 -1.56 3.45 -3.13
CA GLU A 202 -2.39 4.31 -2.27
C GLU A 202 -2.30 3.90 -0.80
N ARG A 203 -2.07 2.61 -0.51
CA ARG A 203 -1.85 2.13 0.86
C ARG A 203 -0.49 2.54 1.45
N SER A 204 0.44 2.96 0.61
CA SER A 204 1.74 3.51 1.05
C SER A 204 1.66 4.97 1.48
N PHE A 205 0.50 5.59 1.36
CA PHE A 205 0.23 6.96 1.78
C PHE A 205 -0.63 6.98 3.03
N VAL A 206 -0.20 7.76 4.00
CA VAL A 206 -0.97 8.04 5.21
C VAL A 206 -1.78 9.31 4.99
N ARG A 207 -3.11 9.19 5.01
CA ARG A 207 -4.02 10.33 4.79
C ARG A 207 -4.85 10.62 6.02
N ALA A 208 -5.26 11.89 6.17
CA ALA A 208 -6.15 12.31 7.23
C ALA A 208 -7.56 11.71 7.02
N PRO A 209 -8.12 10.98 7.99
CA PRO A 209 -9.47 10.43 7.89
C PRO A 209 -10.55 11.49 7.99
N PHE A 210 -10.28 12.63 8.61
CA PHE A 210 -11.15 13.78 8.77
C PHE A 210 -10.34 15.06 8.89
N ALA A 211 -11.01 16.22 8.82
CA ALA A 211 -10.39 17.52 9.07
C ALA A 211 -10.17 17.73 10.56
N GLY A 212 -8.99 18.20 10.96
CA GLY A 212 -8.63 18.37 12.37
C GLY A 212 -7.23 18.93 12.54
N ARG A 213 -6.70 18.84 13.76
CA ARG A 213 -5.34 19.29 14.10
C ARG A 213 -4.47 18.11 14.53
N VAL A 214 -3.22 18.12 14.10
CA VAL A 214 -2.20 17.16 14.54
C VAL A 214 -1.83 17.48 15.99
N ILE A 215 -2.12 16.57 16.90
CA ILE A 215 -1.84 16.73 18.33
C ILE A 215 -0.42 16.33 18.65
N ASP A 216 0.00 15.17 18.15
CA ASP A 216 1.35 14.66 18.38
C ASP A 216 1.87 13.83 17.21
N LEU A 217 3.19 13.76 17.10
CA LEU A 217 3.89 12.95 16.09
C LEU A 217 4.54 11.77 16.82
N GLN A 218 4.05 10.56 16.51
CA GLN A 218 4.51 9.33 17.15
C GLN A 218 5.79 8.78 16.48
N ARG A 219 6.01 9.15 15.20
CA ARG A 219 7.14 8.66 14.41
C ARG A 219 7.78 9.78 13.59
N ARG A 220 9.09 9.64 13.39
CA ARG A 220 9.90 10.53 12.54
C ARG A 220 10.34 9.82 11.27
N PRO A 221 10.68 10.56 10.20
CA PRO A 221 11.30 9.96 9.02
C PRO A 221 12.50 9.08 9.37
N GLY A 222 12.53 7.86 8.82
CA GLY A 222 13.53 6.84 9.13
C GLY A 222 13.11 5.82 10.20
N GLU A 223 12.03 6.05 10.92
CA GLU A 223 11.53 5.12 11.96
C GLU A 223 10.51 4.13 11.38
N ILE A 224 10.42 2.95 12.01
CA ILE A 224 9.43 1.92 11.64
C ILE A 224 8.06 2.34 12.17
N VAL A 225 7.06 2.31 11.30
CA VAL A 225 5.66 2.53 11.65
C VAL A 225 5.06 1.23 12.18
N GLY A 226 4.83 1.19 13.48
CA GLY A 226 4.21 0.07 14.17
C GLY A 226 2.71 0.29 14.45
N MET A 227 2.18 -0.47 15.41
CA MET A 227 0.77 -0.39 15.85
C MET A 227 0.41 0.96 16.51
N GLU A 228 1.40 1.72 16.96
CA GLU A 228 1.21 3.03 17.60
C GLU A 228 0.80 4.13 16.59
N GLY A 229 0.96 3.86 15.30
CA GLY A 229 0.66 4.80 14.22
C GLY A 229 1.79 5.78 13.93
N VAL A 230 1.51 6.76 13.07
CA VAL A 230 2.45 7.82 12.64
C VAL A 230 2.24 9.09 13.46
N LEU A 231 1.00 9.46 13.67
CA LEU A 231 0.60 10.69 14.35
C LEU A 231 -0.77 10.57 15.00
N GLU A 232 -1.07 11.51 15.89
CA GLU A 232 -2.36 11.65 16.55
C GLU A 232 -3.12 12.86 16.01
N LEU A 233 -4.38 12.65 15.64
CA LEU A 233 -5.27 13.64 15.05
C LEU A 233 -6.53 13.82 15.92
N ALA A 234 -6.92 15.07 16.16
CA ALA A 234 -8.14 15.41 16.89
C ALA A 234 -8.99 16.43 16.13
N ARG A 235 -10.29 16.39 16.34
CA ARG A 235 -11.22 17.44 15.90
C ARG A 235 -11.22 18.57 16.90
N ILE A 236 -11.00 19.81 16.44
CA ILE A 236 -10.89 20.98 17.32
C ILE A 236 -12.19 21.77 17.36
N ASP A 237 -13.01 21.65 16.33
CA ASP A 237 -14.31 22.31 16.22
C ASP A 237 -15.33 21.85 17.28
N GLN A 238 -15.03 20.78 18.01
CA GLN A 238 -15.91 20.15 19.00
C GLN A 238 -15.12 19.76 20.26
N MET A 239 -14.63 20.74 21.02
CA MET A 239 -14.07 20.49 22.36
C MET A 239 -15.15 20.49 23.43
N GLN A 240 -15.16 19.48 24.29
CA GLN A 240 -15.99 19.37 25.50
C GLN A 240 -15.12 19.38 26.75
#